data_b2bfe98305a1f4ecce75ebb0bc1f56c5
#
_entry.id   b2bfe98305a1f4ecce75ebb0bc1f56c5
#
_cell.length_a   1.000
_cell.length_b   1.000
_cell.length_c   1.000
_cell.angle_alpha   90.00
_cell.angle_beta   90.00
_cell.angle_gamma   90.00
#
_symmetry.space_group_name_H-M   'P 1'
#
loop_
_entity.id
_entity.type
_entity.pdbx_description
1 polymer ?
#
loop_
_entity_poly.entity_id
_entity_poly.type
_entity_poly.pdbx_seq_one_letter_code
_entity_poly.pdbx_strand_id
1 'polypeptide(L)'
;LMVEAQAHFDKMVAPASPVELKAPVLHSVLADEKIKELTYGAKGVGSQGDGSIQFLAKDDKTQEELIKYIKEKYDMEGFKLTLKPGKKVKKAIIPVAGFGTRLYPETRSIKKEFFPIIDKDGYVKPVILCLLEQLEDSGIEEICLVIGEEEQKQYDEFFSPLSQEHISKLSEEKRQYEEKILRIGKKITYVYQKERKGFGHAVYQ
;
A
#
# COMPACT_ATOMS: atom_id res chain seq x y z
N LEU A 1 -2.37 18.32 -1.50
CA LEU A 1 -2.49 16.98 -0.86
C LEU A 1 -1.24 16.12 -0.96
N MET A 2 -0.66 15.82 -2.18
CA MET A 2 0.53 14.94 -2.28
C MET A 2 1.76 15.55 -1.59
N VAL A 3 2.07 16.82 -1.88
CA VAL A 3 3.19 17.55 -1.28
C VAL A 3 3.00 17.70 0.24
N GLU A 4 1.80 18.03 0.69
CA GLU A 4 1.46 18.13 2.11
C GLU A 4 1.57 16.78 2.83
N ALA A 5 1.13 15.70 2.18
CA ALA A 5 1.26 14.34 2.72
C ALA A 5 2.74 13.94 2.89
N GLN A 6 3.60 14.28 1.92
CA GLN A 6 5.05 14.06 2.05
C GLN A 6 5.64 14.87 3.20
N ALA A 7 5.35 16.18 3.26
CA ALA A 7 5.85 17.04 4.32
C ALA A 7 5.38 16.59 5.73
N HIS A 8 4.14 16.10 5.84
CA HIS A 8 3.63 15.52 7.08
C HIS A 8 4.37 14.25 7.48
N PHE A 9 4.61 13.35 6.52
CA PHE A 9 5.39 12.14 6.76
C PHE A 9 6.81 12.46 7.23
N ASP A 10 7.51 13.36 6.55
CA ASP A 10 8.88 13.76 6.89
C ASP A 10 8.97 14.37 8.29
N LYS A 11 7.94 15.13 8.71
CA LYS A 11 7.89 15.77 10.01
C LYS A 11 7.51 14.81 11.14
N MET A 12 6.55 13.92 10.92
CA MET A 12 5.92 13.15 11.98
C MET A 12 6.41 11.69 12.05
N VAL A 13 6.76 11.10 10.93
CA VAL A 13 7.08 9.66 10.83
C VAL A 13 8.57 9.41 10.65
N ALA A 14 9.23 10.14 9.74
CA ALA A 14 10.66 9.94 9.47
C ALA A 14 11.56 10.05 10.71
N PRO A 15 11.29 10.93 11.69
CA PRO A 15 12.09 11.01 12.92
C PRO A 15 12.02 9.75 13.81
N ALA A 16 10.99 8.92 13.66
CA ALA A 16 10.86 7.66 14.43
C ALA A 16 11.83 6.57 13.94
N SER A 17 12.32 6.67 12.68
CA SER A 17 13.29 5.71 12.10
C SER A 17 14.25 6.47 11.16
N PRO A 18 15.13 7.32 11.69
CA PRO A 18 15.88 8.29 10.90
C PRO A 18 16.94 7.69 9.98
N VAL A 19 17.37 6.46 10.24
CA VAL A 19 18.32 5.74 9.38
C VAL A 19 17.62 5.14 8.18
N GLU A 20 16.53 4.42 8.41
CA GLU A 20 15.78 3.67 7.39
C GLU A 20 14.90 4.56 6.52
N LEU A 21 14.46 5.71 7.05
CA LEU A 21 13.57 6.65 6.37
C LEU A 21 14.27 7.92 5.87
N LYS A 22 15.61 7.91 5.82
CA LYS A 22 16.38 9.08 5.36
C LYS A 22 16.11 9.47 3.90
N ALA A 23 15.87 8.50 3.04
CA ALA A 23 15.45 8.64 1.63
C ALA A 23 16.14 9.78 0.84
N PRO A 24 17.48 9.80 0.73
CA PRO A 24 18.19 10.92 0.09
C PRO A 24 17.87 11.05 -1.40
N VAL A 25 17.65 9.95 -2.11
CA VAL A 25 17.28 9.96 -3.53
C VAL A 25 15.88 10.54 -3.71
N LEU A 26 14.91 10.11 -2.92
CA LEU A 26 13.55 10.66 -2.92
C LEU A 26 13.58 12.19 -2.75
N HIS A 27 14.26 12.69 -1.72
CA HIS A 27 14.32 14.13 -1.44
C HIS A 27 15.05 14.90 -2.54
N SER A 28 16.10 14.33 -3.15
CA SER A 28 16.77 14.93 -4.30
C SER A 28 15.83 15.07 -5.50
N VAL A 29 15.04 14.06 -5.79
CA VAL A 29 14.04 14.08 -6.88
C VAL A 29 12.90 15.07 -6.59
N LEU A 30 12.40 15.12 -5.35
CA LEU A 30 11.33 16.05 -4.95
C LEU A 30 11.79 17.52 -4.94
N ALA A 31 13.08 17.76 -4.75
CA ALA A 31 13.66 19.11 -4.77
C ALA A 31 13.95 19.62 -6.20
N ASP A 32 13.92 18.76 -7.21
CA ASP A 32 14.28 19.09 -8.59
C ASP A 32 13.29 20.06 -9.23
N GLU A 33 13.76 21.24 -9.64
CA GLU A 33 12.92 22.29 -10.21
C GLU A 33 12.26 21.88 -11.52
N LYS A 34 12.96 21.13 -12.40
CA LYS A 34 12.37 20.65 -13.66
C LYS A 34 11.22 19.66 -13.38
N ILE A 35 11.35 18.81 -12.39
CA ILE A 35 10.26 17.90 -11.98
C ILE A 35 9.07 18.68 -11.44
N LYS A 36 9.30 19.74 -10.65
CA LYS A 36 8.24 20.63 -10.17
C LYS A 36 7.53 21.36 -11.30
N GLU A 37 8.27 21.75 -12.34
CA GLU A 37 7.68 22.36 -13.55
C GLU A 37 6.78 21.39 -14.33
N LEU A 38 7.12 20.11 -14.40
CA LEU A 38 6.39 19.10 -15.16
C LEU A 38 5.21 18.48 -14.40
N THR A 39 5.11 18.70 -13.06
CA THR A 39 4.12 18.02 -12.22
C THR A 39 3.30 18.98 -11.37
N TYR A 40 2.09 18.54 -10.97
CA TYR A 40 1.31 19.19 -9.91
C TYR A 40 1.78 18.79 -8.51
N GLY A 41 2.57 17.74 -8.39
CA GLY A 41 3.14 17.26 -7.14
C GLY A 41 3.68 15.84 -7.25
N ALA A 42 4.47 15.48 -6.25
CA ALA A 42 5.06 14.17 -6.11
C ALA A 42 5.16 13.77 -4.64
N LYS A 43 5.30 12.48 -4.38
CA LYS A 43 5.53 11.93 -3.04
C LYS A 43 6.18 10.56 -3.10
N GLY A 44 6.85 10.16 -2.03
CA GLY A 44 7.27 8.77 -1.83
C GLY A 44 6.09 7.81 -1.69
N VAL A 45 6.30 6.56 -2.04
CA VAL A 45 5.29 5.49 -1.99
C VAL A 45 5.74 4.35 -1.10
N GLY A 46 4.80 3.70 -0.47
CA GLY A 46 5.05 2.60 0.46
C GLY A 46 5.70 3.11 1.73
N SER A 47 6.79 2.49 2.12
CA SER A 47 7.55 2.88 3.31
C SER A 47 8.33 4.18 3.18
N GLN A 48 8.27 4.84 2.02
CA GLN A 48 8.94 6.10 1.69
C GLN A 48 10.48 6.13 1.91
N GLY A 49 11.13 4.96 2.00
CA GLY A 49 12.56 4.87 1.72
C GLY A 49 12.79 5.01 0.21
N ASP A 50 14.03 5.13 -0.25
CA ASP A 50 14.40 5.37 -1.67
C ASP A 50 13.94 4.27 -2.65
N GLY A 51 12.66 3.82 -2.54
CA GLY A 51 12.12 2.72 -3.33
C GLY A 51 11.31 3.15 -4.54
N SER A 52 10.30 3.98 -4.35
CA SER A 52 9.40 4.39 -5.44
C SER A 52 8.83 5.79 -5.19
N ILE A 53 8.59 6.53 -6.28
CA ILE A 53 8.04 7.88 -6.24
C ILE A 53 6.81 7.93 -7.15
N GLN A 54 5.74 8.54 -6.68
CA GLN A 54 4.55 8.83 -7.46
C GLN A 54 4.52 10.29 -7.85
N PHE A 55 4.26 10.55 -9.12
CA PHE A 55 4.13 11.89 -9.70
C PHE A 55 2.73 12.10 -10.25
N LEU A 56 2.22 13.32 -10.15
CA LEU A 56 1.04 13.78 -10.87
C LEU A 56 1.49 14.75 -11.96
N ALA A 57 1.71 14.26 -13.17
CA ALA A 57 2.08 15.09 -14.32
C ALA A 57 0.94 16.04 -14.71
N LYS A 58 1.27 17.16 -15.33
CA LYS A 58 0.28 18.19 -15.73
C LYS A 58 -0.58 17.73 -16.91
N ASP A 59 0.00 16.97 -17.83
CA ASP A 59 -0.66 16.40 -19.00
C ASP A 59 0.15 15.23 -19.57
N ASP A 60 -0.34 14.60 -20.65
CA ASP A 60 0.32 13.47 -21.30
C ASP A 60 1.72 13.82 -21.83
N LYS A 61 1.92 15.03 -22.35
CA LYS A 61 3.21 15.47 -22.89
C LYS A 61 4.25 15.63 -21.76
N THR A 62 3.87 16.31 -20.69
CA THR A 62 4.73 16.48 -19.52
C THR A 62 5.00 15.16 -18.82
N GLN A 63 4.08 14.18 -18.87
CA GLN A 63 4.29 12.83 -18.37
C GLN A 63 5.38 12.10 -19.15
N GLU A 64 5.36 12.16 -20.49
CA GLU A 64 6.38 11.53 -21.32
C GLU A 64 7.76 12.20 -21.14
N GLU A 65 7.79 13.54 -21.07
CA GLU A 65 9.02 14.28 -20.79
C GLU A 65 9.59 13.93 -19.41
N LEU A 66 8.72 13.83 -18.39
CA LEU A 66 9.12 13.45 -17.04
C LEU A 66 9.74 12.06 -17.01
N ILE A 67 9.10 11.05 -17.62
CA ILE A 67 9.62 9.68 -17.68
C ILE A 67 11.01 9.65 -18.32
N LYS A 68 11.21 10.35 -19.43
CA LYS A 68 12.51 10.46 -20.07
C LYS A 68 13.54 11.14 -19.16
N TYR A 69 13.17 12.25 -18.55
CA TYR A 69 14.05 13.02 -17.68
C TYR A 69 14.52 12.27 -16.44
N ILE A 70 13.60 11.57 -15.74
CA ILE A 70 13.97 10.77 -14.56
C ILE A 70 14.86 9.58 -14.93
N LYS A 71 14.67 8.98 -16.11
CA LYS A 71 15.56 7.93 -16.61
C LYS A 71 16.96 8.45 -16.90
N GLU A 72 17.07 9.58 -17.58
CA GLU A 72 18.37 10.18 -17.97
C GLU A 72 19.15 10.71 -16.75
N LYS A 73 18.49 11.35 -15.80
CA LYS A 73 19.15 12.03 -14.68
C LYS A 73 19.36 11.16 -13.46
N TYR A 74 18.40 10.29 -13.15
CA TYR A 74 18.37 9.52 -11.90
C TYR A 74 18.49 8.00 -12.14
N ASP A 75 18.56 7.55 -13.40
CA ASP A 75 18.54 6.14 -13.81
C ASP A 75 17.34 5.36 -13.24
N MET A 76 16.19 6.02 -13.10
CA MET A 76 14.96 5.45 -12.59
C MET A 76 14.02 5.05 -13.74
N GLU A 77 13.39 3.88 -13.63
CA GLU A 77 12.33 3.49 -14.56
C GLU A 77 11.01 4.17 -14.21
N GLY A 78 10.33 4.73 -15.21
CA GLY A 78 9.03 5.38 -15.06
C GLY A 78 7.93 4.59 -15.76
N PHE A 79 6.80 4.40 -15.08
CA PHE A 79 5.61 3.74 -15.61
C PHE A 79 4.48 4.75 -15.79
N LYS A 80 3.90 4.76 -16.99
CA LYS A 80 2.76 5.63 -17.30
C LYS A 80 1.47 5.02 -16.73
N LEU A 81 0.80 5.78 -15.86
CA LEU A 81 -0.54 5.47 -15.39
C LEU A 81 -1.49 6.59 -15.85
N THR A 82 -2.49 6.25 -16.64
CA THR A 82 -3.51 7.20 -17.09
C THR A 82 -4.83 6.97 -16.36
N LEU A 83 -5.25 7.94 -15.56
CA LEU A 83 -6.54 7.94 -14.91
C LEU A 83 -7.56 8.59 -15.86
N LYS A 84 -8.56 7.83 -16.30
CA LYS A 84 -9.65 8.37 -17.13
C LYS A 84 -10.70 9.00 -16.21
N PRO A 85 -11.02 10.30 -16.38
CA PRO A 85 -12.09 10.94 -15.63
C PRO A 85 -13.44 10.23 -15.87
N GLY A 86 -14.24 10.08 -14.83
CA GLY A 86 -15.62 9.62 -14.94
C GLY A 86 -15.89 8.12 -14.76
N LYS A 87 -14.89 7.24 -14.63
CA LYS A 87 -15.12 5.86 -14.19
C LYS A 87 -14.86 5.71 -12.70
N LYS A 88 -15.86 5.22 -11.97
CA LYS A 88 -15.71 4.84 -10.56
C LYS A 88 -14.64 3.75 -10.47
N VAL A 89 -13.61 3.95 -9.64
CA VAL A 89 -12.57 2.93 -9.39
C VAL A 89 -13.22 1.77 -8.65
N LYS A 90 -13.08 0.57 -9.17
CA LYS A 90 -13.71 -0.64 -8.63
C LYS A 90 -12.70 -1.72 -8.24
N LYS A 91 -11.44 -1.57 -8.64
CA LYS A 91 -10.37 -2.53 -8.38
C LYS A 91 -9.23 -1.87 -7.63
N ALA A 92 -8.67 -2.57 -6.66
CA ALA A 92 -7.49 -2.16 -5.92
C ALA A 92 -6.39 -3.22 -6.00
N ILE A 93 -5.13 -2.77 -6.07
CA ILE A 93 -3.95 -3.63 -5.96
C ILE A 93 -3.18 -3.21 -4.71
N ILE A 94 -2.90 -4.16 -3.83
CA ILE A 94 -2.22 -3.93 -2.56
C ILE A 94 -0.95 -4.79 -2.50
N PRO A 95 0.23 -4.20 -2.72
CA PRO A 95 1.50 -4.91 -2.53
C PRO A 95 1.82 -5.09 -1.04
N VAL A 96 1.87 -6.34 -0.60
CA VAL A 96 2.13 -6.72 0.80
C VAL A 96 3.22 -7.79 0.94
N ALA A 97 3.96 -8.10 -0.13
CA ALA A 97 5.05 -9.08 -0.13
C ALA A 97 6.34 -8.62 0.58
N GLY A 98 6.39 -7.41 1.16
CA GLY A 98 7.60 -6.86 1.78
C GLY A 98 7.97 -7.55 3.10
N PHE A 99 9.27 -7.73 3.37
CA PHE A 99 9.78 -8.42 4.57
C PHE A 99 9.51 -7.69 5.90
N GLY A 100 9.16 -6.40 5.88
CA GLY A 100 8.90 -5.64 7.11
C GLY A 100 10.15 -5.43 7.98
N THR A 101 11.33 -5.34 7.39
CA THR A 101 12.63 -5.27 8.10
C THR A 101 12.73 -4.12 9.10
N ARG A 102 11.99 -3.04 8.90
CA ARG A 102 11.96 -1.89 9.82
C ARG A 102 11.25 -2.18 11.13
N LEU A 103 10.42 -3.21 11.17
CA LEU A 103 9.70 -3.65 12.36
C LEU A 103 10.31 -4.93 12.96
N TYR A 104 11.57 -5.24 12.57
CA TYR A 104 12.33 -6.31 13.20
C TYR A 104 12.61 -5.94 14.68
N PRO A 105 12.51 -6.85 15.65
CA PRO A 105 12.41 -8.32 15.47
C PRO A 105 10.96 -8.87 15.39
N GLU A 106 9.91 -8.06 15.59
CA GLU A 106 8.52 -8.53 15.63
C GLU A 106 8.07 -9.21 14.33
N THR A 107 8.61 -8.78 13.18
CA THR A 107 8.32 -9.38 11.87
C THR A 107 8.87 -10.79 11.68
N ARG A 108 9.60 -11.34 12.67
CA ARG A 108 9.95 -12.77 12.71
C ARG A 108 8.75 -13.66 13.07
N SER A 109 7.82 -13.14 13.87
CA SER A 109 6.67 -13.89 14.39
C SER A 109 5.37 -13.55 13.69
N ILE A 110 5.17 -12.27 13.34
CA ILE A 110 3.94 -11.77 12.75
C ILE A 110 4.30 -10.89 11.56
N LYS A 111 3.65 -11.10 10.42
CA LYS A 111 3.79 -10.18 9.29
C LYS A 111 3.27 -8.79 9.65
N LYS A 112 3.93 -7.75 9.14
CA LYS A 112 3.59 -6.35 9.45
C LYS A 112 2.12 -6.00 9.14
N GLU A 113 1.54 -6.62 8.12
CA GLU A 113 0.14 -6.42 7.72
C GLU A 113 -0.85 -6.98 8.75
N PHE A 114 -0.43 -7.96 9.54
CA PHE A 114 -1.22 -8.57 10.61
C PHE A 114 -0.97 -7.97 12.00
N PHE A 115 -0.14 -6.93 12.10
CA PHE A 115 0.05 -6.24 13.38
C PHE A 115 -1.27 -5.67 13.87
N PRO A 116 -1.61 -5.92 15.16
CA PRO A 116 -2.85 -5.42 15.72
C PRO A 116 -2.77 -3.90 15.99
N ILE A 117 -3.80 -3.20 15.59
CA ILE A 117 -4.02 -1.79 15.95
C ILE A 117 -5.43 -1.61 16.52
N ILE A 118 -5.61 -0.60 17.35
CA ILE A 118 -6.94 -0.18 17.79
C ILE A 118 -7.48 0.79 16.74
N ASP A 119 -8.56 0.41 16.09
CA ASP A 119 -9.23 1.27 15.09
C ASP A 119 -10.23 2.22 15.78
N LYS A 120 -10.73 3.20 15.01
CA LYS A 120 -11.67 4.24 15.45
C LYS A 120 -13.00 3.69 16.04
N ASP A 121 -13.38 2.49 15.66
CA ASP A 121 -14.56 1.77 16.18
C ASP A 121 -14.29 1.01 17.50
N GLY A 122 -13.06 1.09 18.03
CA GLY A 122 -12.66 0.46 19.27
C GLY A 122 -12.26 -1.02 19.15
N TYR A 123 -12.36 -1.62 17.97
CA TYR A 123 -11.88 -2.98 17.74
C TYR A 123 -10.37 -3.04 17.56
N VAL A 124 -9.76 -4.10 18.11
CA VAL A 124 -8.38 -4.46 17.79
C VAL A 124 -8.38 -5.26 16.50
N LYS A 125 -7.76 -4.72 15.46
CA LYS A 125 -7.76 -5.28 14.09
C LYS A 125 -6.36 -5.41 13.55
N PRO A 126 -6.09 -6.37 12.66
CA PRO A 126 -4.89 -6.33 11.81
C PRO A 126 -4.91 -5.09 10.91
N VAL A 127 -3.76 -4.47 10.69
CA VAL A 127 -3.62 -3.29 9.80
C VAL A 127 -4.25 -3.56 8.43
N ILE A 128 -4.05 -4.75 7.88
CA ILE A 128 -4.61 -5.12 6.56
C ILE A 128 -6.15 -5.05 6.57
N LEU A 129 -6.81 -5.47 7.64
CA LEU A 129 -8.27 -5.44 7.71
C LEU A 129 -8.79 -4.01 7.70
N CYS A 130 -8.15 -3.09 8.44
CA CYS A 130 -8.54 -1.67 8.43
C CYS A 130 -8.46 -1.06 7.02
N LEU A 131 -7.41 -1.42 6.26
CA LEU A 131 -7.27 -0.98 4.87
C LEU A 131 -8.35 -1.58 3.95
N LEU A 132 -8.63 -2.87 4.09
CA LEU A 132 -9.63 -3.57 3.28
C LEU A 132 -11.05 -3.05 3.54
N GLU A 133 -11.38 -2.71 4.78
CA GLU A 133 -12.65 -2.08 5.15
C GLU A 133 -12.80 -0.71 4.48
N GLN A 134 -11.75 0.13 4.49
CA GLN A 134 -11.77 1.43 3.81
C GLN A 134 -11.97 1.29 2.30
N LEU A 135 -11.37 0.28 1.68
CA LEU A 135 -11.56 -0.01 0.26
C LEU A 135 -13.01 -0.45 -0.03
N GLU A 136 -13.58 -1.32 0.81
CA GLU A 136 -14.98 -1.73 0.70
C GLU A 136 -15.92 -0.53 0.82
N ASP A 137 -15.73 0.31 1.84
CA ASP A 137 -16.53 1.53 2.07
C ASP A 137 -16.40 2.53 0.90
N SER A 138 -15.25 2.54 0.20
CA SER A 138 -15.03 3.35 -1.00
C SER A 138 -15.68 2.76 -2.27
N GLY A 139 -16.30 1.58 -2.18
CA GLY A 139 -16.98 0.91 -3.29
C GLY A 139 -16.05 0.11 -4.20
N ILE A 140 -14.91 -0.35 -3.70
CA ILE A 140 -14.04 -1.32 -4.39
C ILE A 140 -14.72 -2.69 -4.39
N GLU A 141 -14.74 -3.32 -5.56
CA GLU A 141 -15.42 -4.60 -5.80
C GLU A 141 -14.42 -5.77 -5.91
N GLU A 142 -13.21 -5.51 -6.38
CA GLU A 142 -12.14 -6.51 -6.54
C GLU A 142 -10.84 -6.00 -5.90
N ILE A 143 -10.17 -6.86 -5.15
CA ILE A 143 -8.92 -6.55 -4.45
C ILE A 143 -7.87 -7.58 -4.83
N CYS A 144 -6.75 -7.13 -5.40
CA CYS A 144 -5.61 -7.97 -5.68
C CYS A 144 -4.53 -7.75 -4.62
N LEU A 145 -4.20 -8.78 -3.85
CA LEU A 145 -3.07 -8.76 -2.93
C LEU A 145 -1.83 -9.33 -3.64
N VAL A 146 -0.78 -8.53 -3.74
CA VAL A 146 0.52 -9.00 -4.24
C VAL A 146 1.33 -9.48 -3.04
N ILE A 147 1.49 -10.80 -2.91
CA ILE A 147 2.07 -11.50 -1.76
C ILE A 147 3.29 -12.36 -2.15
N GLY A 148 4.05 -12.85 -1.19
CA GLY A 148 4.92 -14.02 -1.38
C GLY A 148 4.08 -15.29 -1.44
N GLU A 149 4.51 -16.28 -2.23
CA GLU A 149 3.77 -17.53 -2.40
C GLU A 149 3.54 -18.27 -1.06
N GLU A 150 4.55 -18.23 -0.19
CA GLU A 150 4.52 -18.82 1.14
C GLU A 150 3.55 -18.12 2.12
N GLU A 151 3.04 -16.95 1.75
CA GLU A 151 2.24 -16.11 2.62
C GLU A 151 0.74 -16.33 2.48
N GLN A 152 0.30 -16.92 1.36
CA GLN A 152 -1.12 -17.09 1.04
C GLN A 152 -1.89 -17.79 2.16
N LYS A 153 -1.32 -18.86 2.71
CA LYS A 153 -1.98 -19.65 3.76
C LYS A 153 -2.46 -18.79 4.94
N GLN A 154 -1.67 -17.81 5.37
CA GLN A 154 -2.04 -16.93 6.48
C GLN A 154 -3.26 -16.04 6.15
N TYR A 155 -3.34 -15.55 4.91
CA TYR A 155 -4.50 -14.78 4.44
C TYR A 155 -5.73 -15.67 4.31
N ASP A 156 -5.60 -16.88 3.73
CA ASP A 156 -6.69 -17.82 3.58
C ASP A 156 -7.25 -18.24 4.95
N GLU A 157 -6.39 -18.51 5.93
CA GLU A 157 -6.81 -18.82 7.29
C GLU A 157 -7.56 -17.65 7.94
N PHE A 158 -7.08 -16.41 7.74
CA PHE A 158 -7.72 -15.23 8.31
C PHE A 158 -9.11 -14.95 7.72
N PHE A 159 -9.31 -15.20 6.42
CA PHE A 159 -10.59 -14.98 5.74
C PHE A 159 -11.46 -16.25 5.64
N SER A 160 -11.07 -17.35 6.27
CA SER A 160 -11.86 -18.57 6.36
C SER A 160 -12.91 -18.49 7.47
N PRO A 161 -14.07 -19.15 7.31
CA PRO A 161 -15.09 -19.18 8.36
C PRO A 161 -14.56 -19.74 9.67
N LEU A 162 -14.93 -19.10 10.77
CA LEU A 162 -14.67 -19.62 12.11
C LEU A 162 -15.43 -20.93 12.37
N SER A 163 -14.90 -21.77 13.26
CA SER A 163 -15.62 -22.98 13.71
C SER A 163 -16.95 -22.62 14.37
N GLN A 164 -17.92 -23.52 14.35
CA GLN A 164 -19.21 -23.35 15.01
C GLN A 164 -19.05 -23.10 16.53
N GLU A 165 -18.05 -23.74 17.13
CA GLU A 165 -17.72 -23.51 18.55
C GLU A 165 -17.30 -22.04 18.79
N HIS A 166 -16.44 -21.48 17.96
CA HIS A 166 -16.04 -20.07 18.03
C HIS A 166 -17.24 -19.13 17.85
N ILE A 167 -18.02 -19.34 16.78
CA ILE A 167 -19.19 -18.52 16.47
C ILE A 167 -20.19 -18.51 17.64
N SER A 168 -20.39 -19.65 18.30
CA SER A 168 -21.32 -19.74 19.43
C SER A 168 -20.93 -18.88 20.62
N LYS A 169 -19.62 -18.55 20.78
CA LYS A 169 -19.08 -17.71 21.84
C LYS A 169 -19.07 -16.21 21.51
N LEU A 170 -19.35 -15.84 20.25
CA LEU A 170 -19.40 -14.45 19.82
C LEU A 170 -20.73 -13.80 20.19
N SER A 171 -20.69 -12.51 20.58
CA SER A 171 -21.89 -11.67 20.66
C SER A 171 -22.49 -11.49 19.25
N GLU A 172 -23.76 -11.08 19.18
CA GLU A 172 -24.45 -10.83 17.92
C GLU A 172 -23.71 -9.81 17.04
N GLU A 173 -23.22 -8.72 17.64
CA GLU A 173 -22.43 -7.70 16.97
C GLU A 173 -21.16 -8.29 16.33
N LYS A 174 -20.44 -9.16 17.06
CA LYS A 174 -19.24 -9.81 16.55
C LYS A 174 -19.52 -10.84 15.44
N ARG A 175 -20.70 -11.48 15.46
CA ARG A 175 -21.12 -12.36 14.37
C ARG A 175 -21.38 -11.58 13.09
N GLN A 176 -22.04 -10.44 13.17
CA GLN A 176 -22.24 -9.54 12.03
C GLN A 176 -20.89 -9.03 11.50
N TYR A 177 -19.94 -8.78 12.39
CA TYR A 177 -18.59 -8.39 12.01
C TYR A 177 -17.84 -9.52 11.29
N GLU A 178 -18.00 -10.76 11.74
CA GLU A 178 -17.46 -11.96 11.06
C GLU A 178 -18.00 -12.10 9.64
N GLU A 179 -19.29 -11.87 9.42
CA GLU A 179 -19.88 -11.85 8.08
C GLU A 179 -19.24 -10.79 7.17
N LYS A 180 -18.90 -9.62 7.73
CA LYS A 180 -18.17 -8.57 7.01
C LYS A 180 -16.78 -9.04 6.58
N ILE A 181 -16.02 -9.68 7.49
CA ILE A 181 -14.69 -10.24 7.19
C ILE A 181 -14.78 -11.26 6.04
N LEU A 182 -15.72 -12.20 6.10
CA LEU A 182 -15.92 -13.20 5.07
C LEU A 182 -16.33 -12.58 3.72
N ARG A 183 -17.16 -11.55 3.74
CA ARG A 183 -17.55 -10.81 2.53
C ARG A 183 -16.35 -10.10 1.90
N ILE A 184 -15.50 -9.48 2.68
CA ILE A 184 -14.26 -8.86 2.22
C ILE A 184 -13.34 -9.93 1.61
N GLY A 185 -13.16 -11.06 2.29
CA GLY A 185 -12.34 -12.15 1.81
C GLY A 185 -12.71 -12.65 0.40
N LYS A 186 -14.02 -12.69 0.08
CA LYS A 186 -14.53 -13.08 -1.24
C LYS A 186 -14.13 -12.13 -2.37
N LYS A 187 -13.71 -10.91 -2.07
CA LYS A 187 -13.26 -9.92 -3.06
C LYS A 187 -11.76 -10.01 -3.35
N ILE A 188 -11.02 -10.86 -2.61
CA ILE A 188 -9.56 -10.94 -2.65
C ILE A 188 -9.12 -11.98 -3.69
N THR A 189 -8.14 -11.57 -4.49
CA THR A 189 -7.35 -12.44 -5.36
C THR A 189 -5.87 -12.26 -5.05
N TYR A 190 -5.05 -13.25 -5.34
CA TYR A 190 -3.62 -13.20 -5.07
C TYR A 190 -2.80 -13.18 -6.34
N VAL A 191 -1.73 -12.38 -6.32
CA VAL A 191 -0.64 -12.41 -7.29
C VAL A 191 0.66 -12.58 -6.53
N TYR A 192 1.54 -13.46 -7.03
CA TYR A 192 2.77 -13.78 -6.31
C TYR A 192 3.95 -12.97 -6.83
N GLN A 193 4.57 -12.23 -5.93
CA GLN A 193 5.81 -11.54 -6.22
C GLN A 193 7.00 -12.49 -5.99
N LYS A 194 7.50 -13.12 -7.05
CA LYS A 194 8.65 -14.02 -6.97
C LYS A 194 9.96 -13.30 -6.65
N GLU A 195 10.15 -12.10 -7.19
CA GLU A 195 11.32 -11.27 -6.95
C GLU A 195 10.92 -9.96 -6.28
N ARG A 196 11.45 -9.72 -5.07
CA ARG A 196 11.08 -8.55 -4.27
C ARG A 196 11.90 -7.31 -4.66
N LYS A 197 11.73 -6.81 -5.89
CA LYS A 197 12.43 -5.63 -6.45
C LYS A 197 11.72 -4.30 -6.14
N GLY A 198 10.94 -4.23 -5.07
CA GLY A 198 10.26 -3.02 -4.62
C GLY A 198 8.82 -2.88 -5.11
N PHE A 199 8.19 -1.74 -4.75
CA PHE A 199 6.78 -1.47 -4.97
C PHE A 199 6.39 -1.45 -6.46
N GLY A 200 7.16 -0.74 -7.30
CA GLY A 200 6.89 -0.64 -8.73
C GLY A 200 6.87 -2.00 -9.42
N HIS A 201 7.80 -2.87 -9.06
CA HIS A 201 7.85 -4.25 -9.57
C HIS A 201 6.63 -5.08 -9.12
N ALA A 202 6.18 -4.90 -7.89
CA ALA A 202 4.99 -5.60 -7.37
C ALA A 202 3.70 -5.20 -8.13
N VAL A 203 3.57 -3.92 -8.52
CA VAL A 203 2.39 -3.44 -9.27
C VAL A 203 2.44 -3.86 -10.75
N TYR A 204 3.63 -4.13 -11.29
CA TYR A 204 3.82 -4.55 -12.69
C TYR A 204 3.56 -6.06 -12.91
N GLN A 205 3.54 -6.87 -11.85
CA GLN A 205 3.24 -8.32 -11.95
C GLN A 205 1.85 -8.57 -12.53
#